data_570f249fd78991677795d96ad73195ee
#
_entry.id   570f249fd78991677795d96ad73195ee
#
_cell.length_a   1.000
_cell.length_b   1.000
_cell.length_c   1.000
_cell.angle_alpha   90.00
_cell.angle_beta   90.00
_cell.angle_gamma   90.00
#
_symmetry.space_group_name_H-M   'P 1'
#
loop_
_entity.id
_entity.type
_entity.pdbx_description
1 polymer ?
#
loop_
_entity_poly.entity_id
_entity_poly.type
_entity_poly.pdbx_seq_one_letter_code
_entity_poly.pdbx_strand_id
1 'polypeptide(L)'
;MKNPDLKTILVTGGAGYVGSVLTPLLLEAGYNVRVLDLLIYGRQVFDGIPAENRSRLEVIQGDMRDESLLRRALSGCDAVIHLACISNDPSFELDPALGRSINFDAFLPLVDIAKASGVQRFIYASSSSVYGVKEEQNVTEDLPREPLTDYSRFKAMCEDELEKRRAPSFTTLTLRPATVCGWSPRLRLDLSVNILTNHAVNKGKITVFGGSQLRPNFHVRDCAELYVKCLALPAAQIDGKVFNAGYQNLSLDAIAEKVREVVGSQVEIAHTPTDDNRSYHISSDKILRELGYAPRFTIEDAIRELTEAFR
;
A
#
# COMPACT_ATOMS: atom_id res chain seq x y z
N MET A 1 7.72 -6.31 -18.17
CA MET A 1 9.09 -6.08 -18.70
C MET A 1 9.89 -5.41 -17.58
N LYS A 2 11.18 -5.73 -17.44
CA LYS A 2 12.09 -5.15 -16.43
C LYS A 2 12.78 -3.92 -17.00
N ASN A 3 12.98 -2.88 -16.20
CA ASN A 3 13.89 -1.79 -16.55
C ASN A 3 15.34 -2.32 -16.48
N PRO A 4 16.12 -2.29 -17.57
CA PRO A 4 17.47 -2.86 -17.58
C PRO A 4 18.48 -2.09 -16.69
N ASP A 5 18.20 -0.82 -16.42
CA ASP A 5 19.06 0.04 -15.61
C ASP A 5 18.87 -0.17 -14.11
N LEU A 6 17.77 -0.78 -13.71
CA LEU A 6 17.49 -1.09 -12.30
C LEU A 6 17.71 -2.58 -12.05
N LYS A 7 18.58 -2.92 -11.13
CA LYS A 7 18.95 -4.30 -10.78
C LYS A 7 18.52 -4.68 -9.38
N THR A 8 18.82 -3.84 -8.40
CA THR A 8 18.57 -4.11 -6.97
C THR A 8 17.58 -3.09 -6.41
N ILE A 9 16.48 -3.59 -5.86
CA ILE A 9 15.38 -2.80 -5.33
C ILE A 9 15.34 -2.98 -3.80
N LEU A 10 15.43 -1.89 -3.05
CA LEU A 10 15.11 -1.90 -1.63
C LEU A 10 13.61 -1.75 -1.44
N VAL A 11 13.01 -2.67 -0.68
CA VAL A 11 11.62 -2.57 -0.23
C VAL A 11 11.63 -2.41 1.29
N THR A 12 11.32 -1.23 1.79
CA THR A 12 11.09 -1.05 3.24
C THR A 12 9.67 -1.47 3.57
N GLY A 13 9.49 -2.23 4.65
CA GLY A 13 8.19 -2.82 4.95
C GLY A 13 7.81 -4.00 4.04
N GLY A 14 8.83 -4.67 3.48
CA GLY A 14 8.62 -5.77 2.53
C GLY A 14 7.99 -7.03 3.12
N ALA A 15 8.01 -7.20 4.45
CA ALA A 15 7.30 -8.27 5.15
C ALA A 15 5.89 -7.86 5.62
N GLY A 16 5.42 -6.66 5.25
CA GLY A 16 4.08 -6.16 5.52
C GLY A 16 3.03 -6.71 4.56
N TYR A 17 1.79 -6.20 4.67
CA TYR A 17 0.62 -6.66 3.91
C TYR A 17 0.82 -6.56 2.39
N VAL A 18 1.18 -5.38 1.88
CA VAL A 18 1.49 -5.18 0.45
C VAL A 18 2.86 -5.76 0.11
N GLY A 19 3.85 -5.57 1.00
CA GLY A 19 5.23 -5.97 0.75
C GLY A 19 5.42 -7.48 0.55
N SER A 20 4.68 -8.32 1.29
CA SER A 20 4.76 -9.79 1.15
C SER A 20 4.16 -10.32 -0.16
N VAL A 21 3.32 -9.53 -0.83
CA VAL A 21 2.83 -9.81 -2.19
C VAL A 21 3.77 -9.21 -3.25
N LEU A 22 4.28 -8.01 -2.99
CA LEU A 22 5.17 -7.31 -3.92
C LEU A 22 6.54 -7.98 -4.07
N THR A 23 7.13 -8.43 -2.96
CA THR A 23 8.49 -9.01 -2.96
C THR A 23 8.64 -10.19 -3.93
N PRO A 24 7.77 -11.22 -3.92
CA PRO A 24 7.85 -12.29 -4.91
C PRO A 24 7.65 -11.80 -6.36
N LEU A 25 6.73 -10.86 -6.60
CA LEU A 25 6.51 -10.31 -7.95
C LEU A 25 7.74 -9.57 -8.49
N LEU A 26 8.47 -8.86 -7.65
CA LEU A 26 9.74 -8.23 -8.04
C LEU A 26 10.81 -9.26 -8.40
N LEU A 27 10.90 -10.35 -7.64
CA LEU A 27 11.81 -11.46 -7.92
C LEU A 27 11.44 -12.17 -9.24
N GLU A 28 10.15 -12.42 -9.48
CA GLU A 28 9.63 -12.98 -10.72
C GLU A 28 9.91 -12.07 -11.92
N ALA A 29 9.84 -10.75 -11.73
CA ALA A 29 10.21 -9.76 -12.73
C ALA A 29 11.74 -9.71 -13.00
N GLY A 30 12.55 -10.44 -12.23
CA GLY A 30 13.98 -10.57 -12.42
C GLY A 30 14.84 -9.54 -11.67
N TYR A 31 14.27 -8.81 -10.71
CA TYR A 31 15.06 -7.93 -9.83
C TYR A 31 15.73 -8.70 -8.70
N ASN A 32 16.84 -8.17 -8.19
CA ASN A 32 17.32 -8.50 -6.86
C ASN A 32 16.51 -7.65 -5.87
N VAL A 33 16.03 -8.26 -4.82
CA VAL A 33 15.19 -7.58 -3.83
C VAL A 33 15.89 -7.61 -2.47
N ARG A 34 16.07 -6.43 -1.91
CA ARG A 34 16.48 -6.27 -0.53
C ARG A 34 15.27 -5.78 0.27
N VAL A 35 14.91 -6.50 1.32
CA VAL A 35 13.84 -6.13 2.24
C VAL A 35 14.47 -5.57 3.50
N LEU A 36 14.04 -4.38 3.95
CA LEU A 36 14.29 -3.85 5.28
C LEU A 36 12.97 -3.82 6.05
N ASP A 37 12.88 -4.58 7.11
CA ASP A 37 11.65 -4.72 7.92
C ASP A 37 12.00 -5.05 9.37
N LEU A 38 11.16 -4.61 10.31
CA LEU A 38 11.26 -5.01 11.72
C LEU A 38 10.98 -6.50 11.94
N LEU A 39 10.30 -7.14 11.00
CA LEU A 39 9.83 -8.53 11.04
C LEU A 39 8.97 -8.83 12.27
N ILE A 40 8.16 -7.87 12.72
CA ILE A 40 7.23 -8.04 13.85
C ILE A 40 6.28 -9.24 13.62
N TYR A 41 5.90 -9.47 12.36
CA TYR A 41 5.00 -10.56 11.95
C TYR A 41 5.77 -11.80 11.44
N GLY A 42 7.08 -11.82 11.64
CA GLY A 42 7.95 -12.94 11.28
C GLY A 42 8.42 -12.94 9.81
N ARG A 43 9.31 -13.88 9.53
CA ARG A 43 9.96 -14.04 8.20
C ARG A 43 9.22 -15.05 7.32
N GLN A 44 8.32 -15.85 7.89
CA GLN A 44 7.57 -16.92 7.19
C GLN A 44 6.72 -16.40 6.02
N VAL A 45 6.46 -15.10 5.95
CA VAL A 45 5.78 -14.47 4.81
C VAL A 45 6.50 -14.69 3.46
N PHE A 46 7.77 -15.08 3.50
CA PHE A 46 8.61 -15.37 2.32
C PHE A 46 8.77 -16.86 2.03
N ASP A 47 8.20 -17.77 2.83
CA ASP A 47 8.40 -19.22 2.68
C ASP A 47 7.88 -19.74 1.34
N GLY A 48 6.83 -19.11 0.79
CA GLY A 48 6.28 -19.44 -0.54
C GLY A 48 7.14 -19.01 -1.74
N ILE A 49 8.27 -18.31 -1.53
CA ILE A 49 9.14 -17.88 -2.62
C ILE A 49 9.88 -19.09 -3.21
N PRO A 50 9.78 -19.35 -4.53
CA PRO A 50 10.47 -20.45 -5.21
C PRO A 50 11.99 -20.43 -4.96
N ALA A 51 12.61 -21.62 -4.88
CA ALA A 51 14.02 -21.79 -4.53
C ALA A 51 14.95 -21.02 -5.50
N GLU A 52 14.63 -21.01 -6.79
CA GLU A 52 15.36 -20.29 -7.84
C GLU A 52 15.37 -18.77 -7.64
N ASN A 53 14.39 -18.23 -6.93
CA ASN A 53 14.27 -16.80 -6.66
C ASN A 53 14.93 -16.40 -5.33
N ARG A 54 15.13 -17.34 -4.41
CA ARG A 54 15.65 -17.05 -3.05
C ARG A 54 17.07 -16.47 -3.07
N SER A 55 17.89 -16.86 -4.02
CA SER A 55 19.27 -16.32 -4.17
C SER A 55 19.31 -14.82 -4.49
N ARG A 56 18.18 -14.26 -4.96
CA ARG A 56 18.03 -12.83 -5.27
C ARG A 56 17.30 -12.05 -4.19
N LEU A 57 16.92 -12.71 -3.08
CA LEU A 57 16.28 -12.07 -1.92
C LEU A 57 17.27 -11.93 -0.77
N GLU A 58 17.46 -10.70 -0.32
CA GLU A 58 18.14 -10.36 0.93
C GLU A 58 17.15 -9.76 1.91
N VAL A 59 17.05 -10.33 3.12
CA VAL A 59 16.14 -9.83 4.17
C VAL A 59 16.96 -9.30 5.34
N ILE A 60 16.90 -8.01 5.56
CA ILE A 60 17.54 -7.28 6.66
C ILE A 60 16.48 -7.00 7.71
N GLN A 61 16.65 -7.61 8.89
CA GLN A 61 15.83 -7.28 10.05
C GLN A 61 16.39 -6.04 10.73
N GLY A 62 15.56 -5.01 10.91
CA GLY A 62 15.96 -3.82 11.63
C GLY A 62 15.02 -2.63 11.49
N ASP A 63 15.33 -1.61 12.25
CA ASP A 63 14.54 -0.39 12.34
C ASP A 63 15.07 0.65 11.34
N MET A 64 14.19 1.17 10.50
CA MET A 64 14.54 2.20 9.53
C MET A 64 14.95 3.55 10.15
N ARG A 65 14.75 3.74 11.46
CA ARG A 65 15.24 4.90 12.22
C ARG A 65 16.74 4.84 12.51
N ASP A 66 17.37 3.66 12.33
CA ASP A 66 18.82 3.52 12.41
C ASP A 66 19.46 3.91 11.07
N GLU A 67 20.03 5.12 11.01
CA GLU A 67 20.69 5.60 9.79
C GLU A 67 21.89 4.75 9.38
N SER A 68 22.59 4.12 10.31
CA SER A 68 23.72 3.25 9.97
C SER A 68 23.24 2.01 9.24
N LEU A 69 22.09 1.46 9.67
CA LEU A 69 21.41 0.36 9.00
C LEU A 69 20.87 0.79 7.63
N LEU A 70 20.26 1.99 7.54
CA LEU A 70 19.78 2.53 6.25
C LEU A 70 20.92 2.65 5.23
N ARG A 71 22.09 3.17 5.62
CA ARG A 71 23.26 3.26 4.72
C ARG A 71 23.71 1.90 4.22
N ARG A 72 23.72 0.88 5.07
CA ARG A 72 24.03 -0.51 4.65
C ARG A 72 22.96 -1.06 3.73
N ALA A 73 21.69 -0.88 4.08
CA ALA A 73 20.56 -1.39 3.31
C ALA A 73 20.44 -0.73 1.92
N LEU A 74 20.81 0.54 1.80
CA LEU A 74 20.76 1.30 0.53
C LEU A 74 22.00 1.12 -0.35
N SER A 75 23.11 0.60 0.20
CA SER A 75 24.35 0.41 -0.56
C SER A 75 24.14 -0.50 -1.76
N GLY A 76 24.40 0.01 -2.97
CA GLY A 76 24.25 -0.72 -4.23
C GLY A 76 22.79 -0.96 -4.67
N CYS A 77 21.81 -0.25 -4.08
CA CYS A 77 20.45 -0.27 -4.56
C CYS A 77 20.23 0.78 -5.64
N ASP A 78 19.49 0.40 -6.70
CA ASP A 78 19.14 1.29 -7.81
C ASP A 78 17.79 1.99 -7.58
N ALA A 79 16.89 1.34 -6.85
CA ALA A 79 15.59 1.91 -6.54
C ALA A 79 15.11 1.55 -5.13
N VAL A 80 14.20 2.39 -4.62
CA VAL A 80 13.50 2.18 -3.34
C VAL A 80 12.00 2.14 -3.60
N ILE A 81 11.30 1.18 -2.98
CA ILE A 81 9.86 1.21 -2.77
C ILE A 81 9.64 1.30 -1.27
N HIS A 82 9.10 2.44 -0.83
CA HIS A 82 8.90 2.71 0.59
C HIS A 82 7.47 2.42 1.01
N LEU A 83 7.27 1.27 1.69
CA LEU A 83 5.97 0.82 2.22
C LEU A 83 5.92 0.85 3.76
N ALA A 84 7.08 0.88 4.43
CA ALA A 84 7.15 0.81 5.90
C ALA A 84 6.42 1.99 6.54
N CYS A 85 5.43 1.68 7.37
CA CYS A 85 4.71 2.68 8.17
C CYS A 85 3.85 2.00 9.24
N ILE A 86 3.44 2.74 10.26
CA ILE A 86 2.24 2.44 11.03
C ILE A 86 1.06 2.85 10.14
N SER A 87 0.22 1.89 9.71
CA SER A 87 -0.63 2.01 8.52
C SER A 87 -2.12 2.18 8.79
N ASN A 88 -2.53 2.42 10.03
CA ASN A 88 -3.91 2.73 10.38
C ASN A 88 -4.00 3.71 11.55
N ASP A 89 -5.11 4.44 11.59
CA ASP A 89 -5.37 5.46 12.60
C ASP A 89 -5.39 4.88 14.02
N PRO A 90 -6.10 3.76 14.33
CA PRO A 90 -6.12 3.21 15.68
C PRO A 90 -4.74 2.83 16.23
N SER A 91 -3.87 2.26 15.39
CA SER A 91 -2.50 1.94 15.81
C SER A 91 -1.66 3.19 16.01
N PHE A 92 -1.92 4.24 15.24
CA PHE A 92 -1.24 5.51 15.35
C PHE A 92 -1.63 6.25 16.64
N GLU A 93 -2.91 6.20 17.02
CA GLU A 93 -3.45 6.81 18.25
C GLU A 93 -2.91 6.17 19.54
N LEU A 94 -2.47 4.91 19.49
CA LEU A 94 -1.87 4.23 20.64
C LEU A 94 -0.56 4.90 21.11
N ASP A 95 0.26 5.39 20.18
CA ASP A 95 1.49 6.12 20.44
C ASP A 95 1.79 7.09 19.28
N PRO A 96 1.26 8.32 19.33
CA PRO A 96 1.46 9.29 18.25
C PRO A 96 2.92 9.70 18.07
N ALA A 97 3.73 9.68 19.15
CA ALA A 97 5.16 10.03 19.08
C ALA A 97 5.93 8.94 18.31
N LEU A 98 5.65 7.67 18.60
CA LEU A 98 6.19 6.56 17.85
C LEU A 98 5.71 6.59 16.38
N GLY A 99 4.42 6.86 16.17
CA GLY A 99 3.82 7.03 14.86
C GLY A 99 4.56 8.08 14.02
N ARG A 100 4.77 9.27 14.59
CA ARG A 100 5.53 10.34 13.96
C ARG A 100 6.98 9.93 13.66
N SER A 101 7.66 9.32 14.63
CA SER A 101 9.08 8.93 14.49
C SER A 101 9.30 7.95 13.34
N ILE A 102 8.35 7.03 13.11
CA ILE A 102 8.42 6.02 12.04
C ILE A 102 7.93 6.59 10.70
N ASN A 103 6.75 7.25 10.70
CA ASN A 103 6.10 7.62 9.45
C ASN A 103 6.66 8.91 8.83
N PHE A 104 7.26 9.80 9.63
CA PHE A 104 7.74 11.08 9.15
C PHE A 104 9.22 11.32 9.46
N ASP A 105 9.64 11.28 10.74
CA ASP A 105 11.00 11.67 11.11
C ASP A 105 12.05 10.74 10.47
N ALA A 106 11.77 9.43 10.34
CA ALA A 106 12.64 8.48 9.67
C ALA A 106 12.59 8.54 8.14
N PHE A 107 11.53 9.13 7.57
CA PHE A 107 11.40 9.29 6.12
C PHE A 107 12.44 10.25 5.54
N LEU A 108 12.74 11.33 6.26
CA LEU A 108 13.68 12.35 5.79
C LEU A 108 15.10 11.77 5.58
N PRO A 109 15.73 11.13 6.59
CA PRO A 109 17.03 10.50 6.38
C PRO A 109 16.98 9.35 5.37
N LEU A 110 15.87 8.60 5.28
CA LEU A 110 15.75 7.55 4.25
C LEU A 110 15.89 8.12 2.84
N VAL A 111 15.19 9.21 2.51
CA VAL A 111 15.25 9.83 1.18
C VAL A 111 16.63 10.45 0.94
N ASP A 112 17.18 11.15 1.93
CA ASP A 112 18.48 11.83 1.80
C ASP A 112 19.63 10.81 1.63
N ILE A 113 19.62 9.71 2.39
CA ILE A 113 20.61 8.63 2.28
C ILE A 113 20.43 7.88 0.95
N ALA A 114 19.18 7.60 0.53
CA ALA A 114 18.92 6.96 -0.76
C ALA A 114 19.53 7.76 -1.91
N LYS A 115 19.26 9.07 -1.95
CA LYS A 115 19.82 9.98 -2.94
C LYS A 115 21.36 10.02 -2.90
N ALA A 116 21.94 10.13 -1.71
CA ALA A 116 23.39 10.14 -1.52
C ALA A 116 24.05 8.80 -1.88
N SER A 117 23.34 7.68 -1.79
CA SER A 117 23.81 6.34 -2.16
C SER A 117 23.70 6.03 -3.66
N GLY A 118 23.22 6.99 -4.47
CA GLY A 118 23.08 6.81 -5.91
C GLY A 118 21.80 6.09 -6.35
N VAL A 119 20.79 5.99 -5.48
CA VAL A 119 19.46 5.49 -5.86
C VAL A 119 18.88 6.39 -6.96
N GLN A 120 18.48 5.76 -8.06
CA GLN A 120 17.96 6.47 -9.25
C GLN A 120 16.45 6.68 -9.19
N ARG A 121 15.71 5.85 -8.42
CA ARG A 121 14.25 5.88 -8.35
C ARG A 121 13.74 5.64 -6.95
N PHE A 122 12.86 6.51 -6.50
CA PHE A 122 12.18 6.41 -5.22
C PHE A 122 10.66 6.41 -5.42
N ILE A 123 10.00 5.30 -5.07
CA ILE A 123 8.53 5.16 -5.15
C ILE A 123 7.98 5.17 -3.73
N TYR A 124 7.16 6.16 -3.45
CA TYR A 124 6.54 6.37 -2.14
C TYR A 124 5.10 5.86 -2.11
N ALA A 125 4.79 5.02 -1.13
CA ALA A 125 3.42 4.64 -0.80
C ALA A 125 2.79 5.68 0.11
N SER A 126 2.09 6.65 -0.47
CA SER A 126 1.19 7.56 0.23
C SER A 126 -0.15 6.88 0.51
N SER A 127 -1.25 7.60 0.52
CA SER A 127 -2.59 7.08 0.76
C SER A 127 -3.64 8.02 0.18
N SER A 128 -4.76 7.49 -0.29
CA SER A 128 -5.93 8.32 -0.64
C SER A 128 -6.54 9.05 0.57
N SER A 129 -6.22 8.64 1.80
CA SER A 129 -6.66 9.33 3.02
C SER A 129 -6.12 10.77 3.16
N VAL A 130 -5.12 11.16 2.37
CA VAL A 130 -4.61 12.54 2.34
C VAL A 130 -5.64 13.56 1.89
N TYR A 131 -6.68 13.13 1.19
CA TYR A 131 -7.75 14.02 0.73
C TYR A 131 -8.74 14.42 1.84
N GLY A 132 -8.85 13.63 2.91
CA GLY A 132 -9.86 13.85 3.94
C GLY A 132 -11.28 13.54 3.45
N VAL A 133 -12.26 14.32 3.90
CA VAL A 133 -13.64 14.27 3.37
C VAL A 133 -13.76 15.18 2.17
N LYS A 134 -14.38 14.69 1.10
CA LYS A 134 -14.61 15.44 -0.13
C LYS A 134 -16.09 15.33 -0.52
N GLU A 135 -16.66 16.46 -0.94
CA GLU A 135 -18.02 16.53 -1.48
C GLU A 135 -18.05 16.18 -2.98
N GLU A 136 -16.92 16.33 -3.64
CA GLU A 136 -16.76 15.99 -5.04
C GLU A 136 -16.96 14.50 -5.28
N GLN A 137 -17.80 14.20 -6.27
CA GLN A 137 -18.11 12.82 -6.67
C GLN A 137 -16.89 12.08 -7.26
N ASN A 138 -15.83 12.80 -7.62
CA ASN A 138 -14.66 12.23 -8.26
C ASN A 138 -13.39 12.91 -7.77
N VAL A 139 -12.72 12.33 -6.79
CA VAL A 139 -11.53 12.88 -6.18
C VAL A 139 -10.31 12.58 -7.05
N THR A 140 -9.81 13.61 -7.72
CA THR A 140 -8.61 13.57 -8.57
C THR A 140 -7.37 14.06 -7.82
N GLU A 141 -6.19 13.86 -8.42
CA GLU A 141 -4.90 14.27 -7.84
C GLU A 141 -4.72 15.79 -7.76
N ASP A 142 -5.53 16.55 -8.49
CA ASP A 142 -5.48 18.02 -8.53
C ASP A 142 -6.25 18.66 -7.36
N LEU A 143 -7.09 17.90 -6.66
CA LEU A 143 -7.80 18.41 -5.49
C LEU A 143 -6.88 18.62 -4.29
N PRO A 144 -7.17 19.62 -3.45
CA PRO A 144 -6.38 19.90 -2.27
C PRO A 144 -6.39 18.71 -1.30
N ARG A 145 -5.24 18.48 -0.66
CA ARG A 145 -5.11 17.54 0.45
C ARG A 145 -5.58 18.20 1.74
N GLU A 146 -6.51 17.56 2.43
CA GLU A 146 -7.10 18.01 3.68
C GLU A 146 -7.12 16.86 4.70
N PRO A 147 -5.94 16.36 5.07
CA PRO A 147 -5.82 15.16 5.90
C PRO A 147 -6.41 15.39 7.29
N LEU A 148 -7.22 14.45 7.78
CA LEU A 148 -7.94 14.56 9.04
C LEU A 148 -7.18 13.98 10.22
N THR A 149 -6.40 12.91 9.98
CA THR A 149 -5.71 12.16 11.02
C THR A 149 -4.21 12.38 10.95
N ASP A 150 -3.48 12.11 12.02
CA ASP A 150 -2.03 12.24 12.05
C ASP A 150 -1.37 11.30 11.03
N TYR A 151 -1.90 10.08 10.86
CA TYR A 151 -1.44 9.18 9.81
C TYR A 151 -1.50 9.85 8.43
N SER A 152 -2.67 10.39 8.06
CA SER A 152 -2.85 11.03 6.76
C SER A 152 -2.07 12.34 6.61
N ARG A 153 -1.91 13.12 7.70
CA ARG A 153 -1.07 14.34 7.72
C ARG A 153 0.39 14.00 7.44
N PHE A 154 0.95 12.98 8.10
CA PHE A 154 2.34 12.59 7.86
C PHE A 154 2.52 11.99 6.47
N LYS A 155 1.52 11.28 5.92
CA LYS A 155 1.56 10.86 4.52
C LYS A 155 1.67 12.07 3.57
N ALA A 156 0.84 13.10 3.76
CA ALA A 156 0.87 14.31 2.96
C ALA A 156 2.19 15.10 3.13
N MET A 157 2.71 15.23 4.35
CA MET A 157 3.99 15.89 4.61
C MET A 157 5.15 15.17 3.93
N CYS A 158 5.17 13.84 3.92
CA CYS A 158 6.18 13.06 3.21
C CYS A 158 6.15 13.28 1.69
N GLU A 159 4.95 13.48 1.10
CA GLU A 159 4.85 13.86 -0.33
C GLU A 159 5.55 15.20 -0.59
N ASP A 160 5.32 16.21 0.27
CA ASP A 160 5.94 17.53 0.14
C ASP A 160 7.46 17.45 0.29
N GLU A 161 7.94 16.64 1.24
CA GLU A 161 9.37 16.46 1.47
C GLU A 161 10.05 15.69 0.34
N LEU A 162 9.36 14.74 -0.28
CA LEU A 162 9.87 14.00 -1.43
C LEU A 162 9.98 14.90 -2.66
N GLU A 163 8.97 15.75 -2.91
CA GLU A 163 8.99 16.72 -4.01
C GLU A 163 10.16 17.71 -3.90
N LYS A 164 10.43 18.23 -2.69
CA LYS A 164 11.58 19.13 -2.45
C LYS A 164 12.94 18.48 -2.74
N ARG A 165 13.03 17.16 -2.70
CA ARG A 165 14.26 16.38 -2.86
C ARG A 165 14.50 15.88 -4.28
N ARG A 166 13.60 16.15 -5.21
CA ARG A 166 13.77 15.79 -6.62
C ARG A 166 15.09 16.31 -7.19
N ALA A 167 15.66 15.53 -8.09
CA ALA A 167 16.85 15.93 -8.82
C ALA A 167 16.91 15.17 -10.16
N PRO A 168 17.65 15.66 -11.18
CA PRO A 168 17.75 15.02 -12.48
C PRO A 168 18.17 13.54 -12.45
N SER A 169 18.95 13.15 -11.44
CA SER A 169 19.41 11.76 -11.23
C SER A 169 18.59 10.98 -10.20
N PHE A 170 17.49 11.54 -9.68
CA PHE A 170 16.68 10.96 -8.60
C PHE A 170 15.20 11.10 -8.94
N THR A 171 14.68 10.15 -9.71
CA THR A 171 13.27 10.06 -10.09
C THR A 171 12.41 9.76 -8.88
N THR A 172 11.40 10.57 -8.63
CA THR A 172 10.44 10.35 -7.54
C THR A 172 9.04 10.06 -8.08
N LEU A 173 8.33 9.17 -7.42
CA LEU A 173 6.94 8.85 -7.72
C LEU A 173 6.16 8.66 -6.43
N THR A 174 4.98 9.25 -6.36
CA THR A 174 4.03 9.04 -5.26
C THR A 174 2.80 8.29 -5.77
N LEU A 175 2.45 7.20 -5.08
CA LEU A 175 1.19 6.52 -5.29
C LEU A 175 0.27 6.77 -4.09
N ARG A 176 -0.99 7.11 -4.34
CA ARG A 176 -2.05 7.26 -3.33
C ARG A 176 -3.04 6.10 -3.46
N PRO A 177 -2.71 4.91 -2.92
CA PRO A 177 -3.61 3.78 -3.01
C PRO A 177 -4.89 4.01 -2.20
N ALA A 178 -5.98 3.46 -2.72
CA ALA A 178 -7.23 3.22 -2.02
C ALA A 178 -7.03 2.22 -0.87
N THR A 179 -8.10 1.90 -0.13
CA THR A 179 -8.08 0.81 0.84
C THR A 179 -7.73 -0.49 0.12
N VAL A 180 -6.59 -1.07 0.48
CA VAL A 180 -6.14 -2.31 -0.14
C VAL A 180 -6.89 -3.49 0.47
N CYS A 181 -7.35 -4.46 -0.35
CA CYS A 181 -8.09 -5.65 0.10
C CYS A 181 -7.56 -6.93 -0.56
N GLY A 182 -7.95 -8.10 -0.04
CA GLY A 182 -7.58 -9.41 -0.54
C GLY A 182 -6.57 -10.14 0.33
N TRP A 183 -6.24 -11.37 -0.10
CA TRP A 183 -5.34 -12.24 0.66
C TRP A 183 -3.86 -11.85 0.50
N SER A 184 -3.12 -12.01 1.59
CA SER A 184 -1.67 -11.78 1.62
C SER A 184 -1.04 -12.69 2.69
N PRO A 185 0.21 -13.17 2.51
CA PRO A 185 0.94 -13.92 3.53
C PRO A 185 1.01 -13.23 4.89
N ARG A 186 1.00 -11.90 4.90
CA ARG A 186 0.80 -11.07 6.10
C ARG A 186 -0.58 -10.42 6.02
N LEU A 187 -1.60 -11.17 6.37
CA LEU A 187 -2.98 -10.71 6.30
C LEU A 187 -3.28 -9.58 7.30
N ARG A 188 -4.15 -8.65 6.89
CA ARG A 188 -4.72 -7.57 7.72
C ARG A 188 -6.21 -7.75 7.87
N LEU A 189 -6.69 -7.75 9.12
CA LEU A 189 -8.12 -7.89 9.45
C LEU A 189 -8.77 -6.57 9.92
N ASP A 190 -8.08 -5.45 9.79
CA ASP A 190 -8.57 -4.11 10.07
C ASP A 190 -9.10 -3.38 8.82
N LEU A 191 -9.05 -4.02 7.65
CA LEU A 191 -9.51 -3.51 6.36
C LEU A 191 -10.94 -3.98 6.08
N SER A 192 -11.80 -3.11 5.56
CA SER A 192 -13.25 -3.35 5.45
C SER A 192 -13.61 -4.66 4.77
N VAL A 193 -13.14 -4.91 3.56
CA VAL A 193 -13.41 -6.17 2.83
C VAL A 193 -12.92 -7.38 3.62
N ASN A 194 -11.70 -7.30 4.14
CA ASN A 194 -11.05 -8.41 4.83
C ASN A 194 -11.76 -8.78 6.14
N ILE A 195 -12.10 -7.78 6.98
CA ILE A 195 -12.76 -8.05 8.27
C ILE A 195 -14.19 -8.52 8.09
N LEU A 196 -14.96 -7.95 7.14
CA LEU A 196 -16.33 -8.37 6.87
C LEU A 196 -16.35 -9.82 6.35
N THR A 197 -15.42 -10.18 5.46
CA THR A 197 -15.27 -11.56 4.98
C THR A 197 -14.90 -12.51 6.11
N ASN A 198 -13.94 -12.12 6.97
CA ASN A 198 -13.57 -12.93 8.14
C ASN A 198 -14.76 -13.16 9.09
N HIS A 199 -15.54 -12.12 9.36
CA HIS A 199 -16.74 -12.26 10.21
C HIS A 199 -17.81 -13.12 9.55
N ALA A 200 -18.03 -12.98 8.24
CA ALA A 200 -18.98 -13.81 7.52
C ALA A 200 -18.64 -15.31 7.60
N VAL A 201 -17.35 -15.64 7.36
CA VAL A 201 -16.90 -17.05 7.36
C VAL A 201 -16.87 -17.64 8.77
N ASN A 202 -16.28 -16.93 9.73
CA ASN A 202 -16.00 -17.49 11.06
C ASN A 202 -17.14 -17.30 12.08
N LYS A 203 -18.03 -16.31 11.85
CA LYS A 203 -19.14 -15.97 12.79
C LYS A 203 -20.51 -16.14 12.17
N GLY A 204 -20.62 -16.32 10.85
CA GLY A 204 -21.91 -16.32 10.14
C GLY A 204 -22.66 -14.98 10.20
N LYS A 205 -22.00 -13.92 10.65
CA LYS A 205 -22.62 -12.60 10.88
C LYS A 205 -21.66 -11.48 10.57
N ILE A 206 -22.13 -10.49 9.82
CA ILE A 206 -21.44 -9.23 9.51
C ILE A 206 -22.10 -8.11 10.34
N THR A 207 -21.32 -7.28 11.03
CA THR A 207 -21.78 -6.03 11.61
C THR A 207 -21.26 -4.87 10.78
N VAL A 208 -22.16 -4.11 10.18
CA VAL A 208 -21.85 -2.90 9.40
C VAL A 208 -22.05 -1.69 10.29
N PHE A 209 -21.01 -0.89 10.46
CA PHE A 209 -21.06 0.38 11.17
C PHE A 209 -21.39 1.51 10.18
N GLY A 210 -22.58 2.10 10.29
CA GLY A 210 -23.14 3.00 9.30
C GLY A 210 -23.69 2.22 8.10
N GLY A 211 -23.02 2.30 6.94
CA GLY A 211 -23.35 1.53 5.75
C GLY A 211 -23.25 2.31 4.44
N SER A 212 -23.76 3.54 4.41
CA SER A 212 -23.81 4.38 3.20
C SER A 212 -22.46 5.01 2.80
N GLN A 213 -21.52 5.10 3.75
CA GLN A 213 -20.20 5.71 3.49
C GLN A 213 -19.41 4.93 2.45
N LEU A 214 -18.92 5.66 1.44
CA LEU A 214 -18.12 5.09 0.36
C LEU A 214 -16.70 4.79 0.80
N ARG A 215 -16.19 3.67 0.32
CA ARG A 215 -14.79 3.27 0.46
C ARG A 215 -14.24 2.90 -0.91
N PRO A 216 -13.20 3.60 -1.36
CA PRO A 216 -12.45 3.15 -2.52
C PRO A 216 -11.63 1.91 -2.15
N ASN A 217 -11.66 0.91 -3.01
CA ASN A 217 -10.97 -0.36 -2.79
C ASN A 217 -10.02 -0.69 -3.93
N PHE A 218 -8.95 -1.39 -3.60
CA PHE A 218 -7.91 -1.79 -4.53
C PHE A 218 -7.36 -3.15 -4.14
N HIS A 219 -7.39 -4.12 -5.05
CA HIS A 219 -6.89 -5.46 -4.76
C HIS A 219 -5.39 -5.44 -4.47
N VAL A 220 -4.92 -6.19 -3.46
CA VAL A 220 -3.52 -6.20 -3.03
C VAL A 220 -2.57 -6.64 -4.13
N ARG A 221 -2.99 -7.57 -4.99
CA ARG A 221 -2.19 -8.02 -6.13
C ARG A 221 -2.06 -6.93 -7.19
N ASP A 222 -3.15 -6.25 -7.54
CA ASP A 222 -3.10 -5.11 -8.45
C ASP A 222 -2.22 -4.00 -7.88
N CYS A 223 -2.34 -3.72 -6.58
CA CYS A 223 -1.47 -2.77 -5.91
C CYS A 223 0.02 -3.12 -6.07
N ALA A 224 0.38 -4.37 -5.81
CA ALA A 224 1.75 -4.85 -5.96
C ALA A 224 2.24 -4.83 -7.42
N GLU A 225 1.42 -5.28 -8.37
CA GLU A 225 1.74 -5.24 -9.80
C GLU A 225 1.93 -3.81 -10.33
N LEU A 226 1.21 -2.83 -9.77
CA LEU A 226 1.40 -1.42 -10.10
C LEU A 226 2.80 -0.93 -9.71
N TYR A 227 3.31 -1.29 -8.53
CA TYR A 227 4.70 -0.94 -8.14
C TYR A 227 5.72 -1.56 -9.10
N VAL A 228 5.53 -2.82 -9.49
CA VAL A 228 6.41 -3.49 -10.48
C VAL A 228 6.36 -2.76 -11.81
N LYS A 229 5.16 -2.38 -12.29
CA LYS A 229 5.01 -1.59 -13.52
C LYS A 229 5.72 -0.24 -13.42
N CYS A 230 5.56 0.48 -12.32
CA CYS A 230 6.20 1.79 -12.12
C CYS A 230 7.73 1.72 -12.13
N LEU A 231 8.32 0.60 -11.69
CA LEU A 231 9.76 0.39 -11.83
C LEU A 231 10.20 0.22 -13.30
N ALA A 232 9.34 -0.36 -14.13
CA ALA A 232 9.67 -0.65 -15.53
C ALA A 232 9.53 0.58 -16.45
N LEU A 233 8.75 1.58 -16.05
CA LEU A 233 8.46 2.76 -16.90
C LEU A 233 9.68 3.69 -17.01
N PRO A 234 9.80 4.44 -18.14
CA PRO A 234 10.80 5.49 -18.28
C PRO A 234 10.66 6.57 -17.19
N ALA A 235 11.79 7.11 -16.70
CA ALA A 235 11.78 8.19 -15.71
C ALA A 235 10.90 9.37 -16.13
N ALA A 236 10.98 9.79 -17.39
CA ALA A 236 10.20 10.92 -17.93
C ALA A 236 8.67 10.75 -17.82
N GLN A 237 8.17 9.51 -17.71
CA GLN A 237 6.74 9.24 -17.53
C GLN A 237 6.26 9.38 -16.09
N ILE A 238 7.16 9.24 -15.11
CA ILE A 238 6.77 9.11 -13.70
C ILE A 238 7.45 10.12 -12.78
N ASP A 239 8.50 10.82 -13.21
CA ASP A 239 9.26 11.71 -12.33
C ASP A 239 8.41 12.88 -11.82
N GLY A 240 8.35 13.03 -10.51
CA GLY A 240 7.55 14.03 -9.81
C GLY A 240 6.04 13.82 -9.93
N LYS A 241 5.60 12.67 -10.43
CA LYS A 241 4.17 12.39 -10.59
C LYS A 241 3.56 11.86 -9.30
N VAL A 242 2.27 12.18 -9.17
CA VAL A 242 1.38 11.61 -8.15
C VAL A 242 0.23 10.92 -8.88
N PHE A 243 -0.12 9.71 -8.45
CA PHE A 243 -1.23 8.96 -9.00
C PHE A 243 -2.11 8.37 -7.89
N ASN A 244 -3.41 8.57 -8.03
CA ASN A 244 -4.40 7.79 -7.30
C ASN A 244 -4.40 6.35 -7.85
N ALA A 245 -4.51 5.39 -6.95
CA ALA A 245 -4.56 3.98 -7.30
C ALA A 245 -5.70 3.28 -6.56
N GLY A 246 -6.80 3.04 -7.27
CA GLY A 246 -8.00 2.36 -6.78
C GLY A 246 -8.74 1.71 -7.93
N TYR A 247 -9.80 0.98 -7.61
CA TYR A 247 -10.63 0.35 -8.63
C TYR A 247 -12.11 0.54 -8.38
N GLN A 248 -12.63 -0.04 -7.28
CA GLN A 248 -14.06 -0.02 -6.99
C GLN A 248 -14.35 0.87 -5.79
N ASN A 249 -15.21 1.86 -6.01
CA ASN A 249 -15.72 2.74 -4.97
C ASN A 249 -17.09 2.22 -4.55
N LEU A 250 -17.19 1.53 -3.42
CA LEU A 250 -18.41 0.93 -2.92
C LEU A 250 -18.74 1.41 -1.52
N SER A 251 -20.04 1.45 -1.19
CA SER A 251 -20.48 1.65 0.18
C SER A 251 -20.18 0.43 1.04
N LEU A 252 -20.11 0.59 2.35
CA LEU A 252 -19.92 -0.54 3.26
C LEU A 252 -21.07 -1.53 3.16
N ASP A 253 -22.31 -1.06 2.91
CA ASP A 253 -23.47 -1.91 2.65
C ASP A 253 -23.26 -2.77 1.39
N ALA A 254 -22.83 -2.16 0.29
CA ALA A 254 -22.56 -2.87 -0.94
C ALA A 254 -21.44 -3.91 -0.78
N ILE A 255 -20.40 -3.60 0.02
CA ILE A 255 -19.35 -4.55 0.34
C ILE A 255 -19.90 -5.71 1.17
N ALA A 256 -20.73 -5.45 2.20
CA ALA A 256 -21.33 -6.48 3.04
C ALA A 256 -22.23 -7.43 2.24
N GLU A 257 -23.04 -6.88 1.31
CA GLU A 257 -23.86 -7.69 0.42
C GLU A 257 -23.02 -8.58 -0.50
N LYS A 258 -21.95 -8.04 -1.10
CA LYS A 258 -21.03 -8.85 -1.91
C LYS A 258 -20.36 -9.97 -1.10
N VAL A 259 -20.01 -9.70 0.16
CA VAL A 259 -19.49 -10.73 1.05
C VAL A 259 -20.54 -11.81 1.28
N ARG A 260 -21.80 -11.45 1.55
CA ARG A 260 -22.89 -12.40 1.72
C ARG A 260 -23.14 -13.22 0.46
N GLU A 261 -23.11 -12.58 -0.71
CA GLU A 261 -23.30 -13.28 -1.99
C GLU A 261 -22.22 -14.36 -2.23
N VAL A 262 -20.96 -14.07 -1.90
CA VAL A 262 -19.83 -14.99 -2.13
C VAL A 262 -19.72 -16.07 -1.03
N VAL A 263 -19.87 -15.70 0.24
CA VAL A 263 -19.72 -16.62 1.38
C VAL A 263 -20.93 -17.53 1.53
N GLY A 264 -22.14 -16.98 1.35
CA GLY A 264 -23.42 -17.72 1.38
C GLY A 264 -24.55 -16.90 1.97
N SER A 265 -25.76 -17.17 1.50
CA SER A 265 -26.99 -16.43 1.85
C SER A 265 -27.40 -16.55 3.34
N GLN A 266 -26.84 -17.53 4.07
CA GLN A 266 -27.06 -17.72 5.50
C GLN A 266 -26.35 -16.66 6.37
N VAL A 267 -25.44 -15.86 5.80
CA VAL A 267 -24.74 -14.81 6.54
C VAL A 267 -25.71 -13.69 6.93
N GLU A 268 -25.82 -13.42 8.22
CA GLU A 268 -26.62 -12.32 8.76
C GLU A 268 -25.87 -10.99 8.58
N ILE A 269 -26.56 -9.94 8.12
CA ILE A 269 -26.04 -8.56 8.09
C ILE A 269 -26.81 -7.75 9.11
N ALA A 270 -26.09 -7.19 10.09
CA ALA A 270 -26.64 -6.30 11.11
C ALA A 270 -26.00 -4.92 11.01
N HIS A 271 -26.78 -3.87 11.28
CA HIS A 271 -26.31 -2.49 11.24
C HIS A 271 -26.17 -1.90 12.63
N THR A 272 -25.16 -1.07 12.81
CA THR A 272 -24.89 -0.30 14.04
C THR A 272 -24.60 1.15 13.65
N PRO A 273 -25.16 2.14 14.36
CA PRO A 273 -24.82 3.54 14.13
C PRO A 273 -23.31 3.80 14.24
N THR A 274 -22.81 4.80 13.53
CA THR A 274 -21.41 5.20 13.57
C THR A 274 -21.28 6.72 13.46
N ASP A 275 -20.23 7.26 14.10
CA ASP A 275 -19.81 8.66 13.95
C ASP A 275 -18.72 8.81 12.88
N ASP A 276 -18.30 7.72 12.22
CA ASP A 276 -17.33 7.76 11.12
C ASP A 276 -18.00 8.26 9.83
N ASN A 277 -17.90 9.57 9.62
CA ASN A 277 -18.45 10.27 8.47
C ASN A 277 -17.49 10.30 7.26
N ARG A 278 -16.33 9.65 7.33
CA ARG A 278 -15.40 9.57 6.20
C ARG A 278 -16.06 8.84 5.04
N SER A 279 -16.34 9.57 3.98
CA SER A 279 -16.94 9.03 2.75
C SER A 279 -16.26 9.72 1.59
N TYR A 280 -15.62 8.97 0.73
CA TYR A 280 -14.99 9.50 -0.47
C TYR A 280 -14.79 8.39 -1.50
N HIS A 281 -14.70 8.79 -2.75
CA HIS A 281 -14.20 7.92 -3.80
C HIS A 281 -13.10 8.62 -4.59
N ILE A 282 -12.18 7.85 -5.14
CA ILE A 282 -11.07 8.39 -5.92
C ILE A 282 -11.21 8.03 -7.39
N SER A 283 -10.80 8.95 -8.26
CA SER A 283 -10.58 8.66 -9.67
C SER A 283 -9.19 8.08 -9.87
N SER A 284 -9.13 7.00 -10.65
CA SER A 284 -7.89 6.42 -11.15
C SER A 284 -7.71 6.64 -12.67
N ASP A 285 -8.43 7.60 -13.24
CA ASP A 285 -8.39 7.89 -14.69
C ASP A 285 -7.02 8.38 -15.15
N LYS A 286 -6.33 9.14 -14.29
CA LYS A 286 -5.00 9.64 -14.59
C LYS A 286 -3.98 8.52 -14.80
N ILE A 287 -3.98 7.54 -13.91
CA ILE A 287 -3.04 6.42 -14.01
C ILE A 287 -3.34 5.54 -15.23
N LEU A 288 -4.62 5.37 -15.58
CA LEU A 288 -5.02 4.67 -16.81
C LEU A 288 -4.52 5.45 -18.04
N ARG A 289 -4.80 6.74 -18.11
CA ARG A 289 -4.46 7.58 -19.26
C ARG A 289 -2.95 7.73 -19.47
N GLU A 290 -2.19 7.96 -18.38
CA GLU A 290 -0.77 8.29 -18.48
C GLU A 290 0.14 7.06 -18.44
N LEU A 291 -0.24 6.01 -17.71
CA LEU A 291 0.58 4.81 -17.54
C LEU A 291 0.00 3.58 -18.25
N GLY A 292 -1.21 3.67 -18.81
CA GLY A 292 -1.90 2.52 -19.40
C GLY A 292 -2.09 1.40 -18.36
N TYR A 293 -2.36 1.76 -17.10
CA TYR A 293 -2.61 0.81 -16.04
C TYR A 293 -4.09 0.74 -15.70
N ALA A 294 -4.65 -0.46 -15.76
CA ALA A 294 -5.99 -0.77 -15.30
C ALA A 294 -5.93 -1.95 -14.33
N PRO A 295 -6.59 -1.87 -13.17
CA PRO A 295 -6.75 -3.01 -12.26
C PRO A 295 -7.49 -4.16 -12.94
N ARG A 296 -7.23 -5.39 -12.50
CA ARG A 296 -7.81 -6.61 -13.05
C ARG A 296 -8.66 -7.37 -12.05
N PHE A 297 -8.35 -7.26 -10.76
CA PHE A 297 -9.01 -8.00 -9.70
C PHE A 297 -10.11 -7.17 -9.06
N THR A 298 -11.26 -7.78 -8.85
CA THR A 298 -12.43 -7.17 -8.23
C THR A 298 -12.45 -7.38 -6.72
N ILE A 299 -13.36 -6.72 -6.02
CA ILE A 299 -13.62 -6.99 -4.59
C ILE A 299 -14.13 -8.43 -4.40
N GLU A 300 -14.93 -8.94 -5.34
CA GLU A 300 -15.42 -10.32 -5.31
C GLU A 300 -14.28 -11.33 -5.41
N ASP A 301 -13.23 -11.04 -6.17
CA ASP A 301 -12.03 -11.89 -6.22
C ASP A 301 -11.33 -11.87 -4.87
N ALA A 302 -11.16 -10.70 -4.26
CA ALA A 302 -10.61 -10.57 -2.91
C ALA A 302 -11.42 -11.37 -1.86
N ILE A 303 -12.75 -11.29 -1.93
CA ILE A 303 -13.64 -12.02 -1.02
C ILE A 303 -13.51 -13.55 -1.21
N ARG A 304 -13.41 -14.03 -2.46
CA ARG A 304 -13.21 -15.46 -2.75
C ARG A 304 -11.90 -15.98 -2.17
N GLU A 305 -10.78 -15.28 -2.45
CA GLU A 305 -9.46 -15.63 -1.92
C GLU A 305 -9.45 -15.68 -0.38
N LEU A 306 -10.05 -14.67 0.26
CA LEU A 306 -10.17 -14.60 1.72
C LEU A 306 -11.06 -15.71 2.26
N THR A 307 -12.16 -16.03 1.59
CA THR A 307 -13.08 -17.11 1.99
C THR A 307 -12.38 -18.46 1.96
N GLU A 308 -11.56 -18.72 0.94
CA GLU A 308 -10.76 -19.93 0.82
C GLU A 308 -9.70 -20.00 1.93
N ALA A 309 -9.04 -18.88 2.25
CA ALA A 309 -8.01 -18.81 3.28
C ALA A 309 -8.54 -18.93 4.71
N PHE A 310 -9.83 -18.61 4.94
CA PHE A 310 -10.46 -18.70 6.28
C PHE A 310 -11.21 -20.01 6.53
N ARG A 311 -11.41 -20.85 5.52
CA ARG A 311 -11.98 -22.22 5.65
C ARG A 311 -10.91 -23.25 5.94
#